data_6b8859243e80368c99c1e489f5ff2509
#
_entry.id   6b8859243e80368c99c1e489f5ff2509
#
_cell.length_a   1.000
_cell.length_b   1.000
_cell.length_c   1.000
_cell.angle_alpha   90.00
_cell.angle_beta   90.00
_cell.angle_gamma   90.00
#
_symmetry.space_group_name_H-M   'P 1'
#
loop_
_entity.id
_entity.type
_entity.pdbx_description
1 polymer ?
#
loop_
_entity_poly.entity_id
_entity_poly.type
_entity_poly.pdbx_seq_one_letter_code
_entity_poly.pdbx_strand_id
1 'polypeptide(L)'
;MGRIFTPAENDFGKTDAVVIGGGIVGTATAFWLSRAGLDVVLVEMRDGLSTLTTPASAECFRAQFAEPAMAELAIPSIEMFERFEEVIGIPGYGISIKQQGYLFLTDNPQTVGDLKENVAQQHQLGVTDSEYLEREEILTRFPFISSSVLAATFRQRDGWLSCHETTQGFAKGCEARFFINTKTTGIQTDKKGICGVETDRGNLQARLVVNAAGPFAAEIGRMVNLALPLEPVRRQKVYLKTSVAIPQEAPFTVDVENNSYWRPEPGGVILGWVDSDEPVSQPSEKVHTDWEFPAIALDKVKRMTPLFAEVEKSVRQPDMNTSAGHYVYTPDDQPLIGPVPEVPGFYVNCGYWAGVMLSPQAGKRIGELVTGKLDPKENPLRPTRFKEGLGKKGKTLMSH
;
A
#
# COMPACT_ATOMS: atom_id res chain seq x y z
N MET A 1 8.46 10.91 -21.35
CA MET A 1 7.69 11.22 -20.13
C MET A 1 6.24 10.84 -20.29
N GLY A 2 5.68 10.15 -19.32
CA GLY A 2 4.29 9.77 -19.32
C GLY A 2 3.34 10.97 -19.36
N ARG A 3 2.24 10.82 -20.07
CA ARG A 3 1.24 11.87 -20.27
C ARG A 3 -0.04 11.53 -19.54
N ILE A 4 -0.46 12.41 -18.63
CA ILE A 4 -1.70 12.28 -17.86
C ILE A 4 -2.73 13.23 -18.46
N PHE A 5 -3.83 12.73 -19.00
CA PHE A 5 -4.85 13.54 -19.66
C PHE A 5 -6.19 12.81 -19.78
N THR A 6 -7.26 13.56 -19.97
CA THR A 6 -8.56 12.98 -20.34
C THR A 6 -8.54 12.72 -21.85
N PRO A 7 -8.70 11.45 -22.29
CA PRO A 7 -8.55 11.12 -23.71
C PRO A 7 -9.72 11.60 -24.56
N ALA A 8 -9.41 11.95 -25.81
CA ALA A 8 -10.38 12.13 -26.87
C ALA A 8 -10.51 10.83 -27.71
N GLU A 9 -11.48 10.76 -28.61
CA GLU A 9 -11.76 9.57 -29.43
C GLU A 9 -10.53 9.04 -30.16
N ASN A 10 -9.69 9.92 -30.71
CA ASN A 10 -8.49 9.56 -31.46
C ASN A 10 -7.33 9.02 -30.58
N ASP A 11 -7.44 9.11 -29.26
CA ASP A 11 -6.41 8.58 -28.36
C ASP A 11 -6.58 7.07 -28.11
N PHE A 12 -7.75 6.53 -28.46
CA PHE A 12 -8.05 5.10 -28.36
C PHE A 12 -7.52 4.36 -29.61
N GLY A 13 -7.31 3.05 -29.46
CA GLY A 13 -6.81 2.20 -30.53
C GLY A 13 -6.02 1.01 -29.96
N LYS A 14 -4.94 0.64 -30.66
CA LYS A 14 -4.12 -0.51 -30.28
C LYS A 14 -3.00 -0.07 -29.33
N THR A 15 -2.75 -0.91 -28.31
CA THR A 15 -1.65 -0.82 -27.36
C THR A 15 -1.20 -2.22 -26.97
N ASP A 16 -0.01 -2.40 -26.41
CA ASP A 16 0.47 -3.72 -25.98
C ASP A 16 -0.21 -4.14 -24.68
N ALA A 17 -0.36 -3.19 -23.72
CA ALA A 17 -0.90 -3.47 -22.40
C ALA A 17 -1.84 -2.36 -21.91
N VAL A 18 -2.91 -2.77 -21.23
CA VAL A 18 -3.78 -1.86 -20.47
C VAL A 18 -3.66 -2.18 -18.97
N VAL A 19 -3.37 -1.16 -18.17
CA VAL A 19 -3.40 -1.23 -16.71
C VAL A 19 -4.69 -0.55 -16.22
N ILE A 20 -5.48 -1.23 -15.41
CA ILE A 20 -6.73 -0.69 -14.87
C ILE A 20 -6.54 -0.25 -13.42
N GLY A 21 -6.65 1.06 -13.16
CA GLY A 21 -6.52 1.69 -11.85
C GLY A 21 -5.26 2.58 -11.72
N GLY A 22 -5.49 3.85 -11.39
CA GLY A 22 -4.45 4.91 -11.27
C GLY A 22 -3.94 5.14 -9.84
N GLY A 23 -4.11 4.18 -8.94
CA GLY A 23 -3.45 4.18 -7.64
C GLY A 23 -1.94 3.90 -7.77
N ILE A 24 -1.22 3.98 -6.65
CA ILE A 24 0.25 3.81 -6.64
C ILE A 24 0.69 2.45 -7.21
N VAL A 25 -0.06 1.36 -6.96
CA VAL A 25 0.24 0.02 -7.48
C VAL A 25 0.09 -0.03 -9.01
N GLY A 26 -1.02 0.50 -9.54
CA GLY A 26 -1.24 0.52 -11.01
C GLY A 26 -0.24 1.42 -11.72
N THR A 27 0.08 2.57 -11.15
CA THR A 27 1.06 3.50 -11.73
C THR A 27 2.48 2.90 -11.73
N ALA A 28 2.90 2.25 -10.64
CA ALA A 28 4.16 1.50 -10.60
C ALA A 28 4.16 0.34 -11.63
N THR A 29 3.02 -0.34 -11.81
CA THR A 29 2.87 -1.39 -12.83
C THR A 29 3.05 -0.84 -14.24
N ALA A 30 2.36 0.26 -14.56
CA ALA A 30 2.50 0.91 -15.87
C ALA A 30 3.93 1.39 -16.13
N PHE A 31 4.60 1.94 -15.11
CA PHE A 31 6.00 2.32 -15.17
C PHE A 31 6.90 1.14 -15.57
N TRP A 32 6.80 0.01 -14.88
CA TRP A 32 7.68 -1.13 -15.12
C TRP A 32 7.38 -1.84 -16.44
N LEU A 33 6.11 -1.92 -16.87
CA LEU A 33 5.75 -2.43 -18.19
C LEU A 33 6.29 -1.54 -19.32
N SER A 34 6.17 -0.22 -19.16
CA SER A 34 6.75 0.74 -20.14
C SER A 34 8.27 0.65 -20.18
N ARG A 35 8.94 0.50 -19.03
CA ARG A 35 10.39 0.27 -18.96
C ARG A 35 10.81 -1.07 -19.55
N ALA A 36 9.92 -2.04 -19.61
CA ALA A 36 10.12 -3.31 -20.33
C ALA A 36 9.92 -3.20 -21.86
N GLY A 37 9.61 -2.01 -22.37
CA GLY A 37 9.49 -1.71 -23.79
C GLY A 37 8.09 -1.90 -24.37
N LEU A 38 7.05 -2.04 -23.53
CA LEU A 38 5.67 -2.14 -24.00
C LEU A 38 5.06 -0.74 -24.20
N ASP A 39 4.20 -0.60 -25.21
CA ASP A 39 3.26 0.52 -25.30
C ASP A 39 2.13 0.30 -24.30
N VAL A 40 2.02 1.18 -23.28
CA VAL A 40 1.13 1.03 -22.15
C VAL A 40 0.12 2.15 -22.07
N VAL A 41 -1.14 1.80 -21.88
CA VAL A 41 -2.20 2.72 -21.47
C VAL A 41 -2.65 2.32 -20.06
N LEU A 42 -2.63 3.27 -19.12
CA LEU A 42 -3.32 3.11 -17.84
C LEU A 42 -4.65 3.86 -17.91
N VAL A 43 -5.74 3.20 -17.47
CA VAL A 43 -7.07 3.82 -17.38
C VAL A 43 -7.45 4.02 -15.91
N GLU A 44 -7.87 5.25 -15.57
CA GLU A 44 -8.31 5.67 -14.24
C GLU A 44 -9.68 6.35 -14.34
N MET A 45 -10.64 5.87 -13.55
CA MET A 45 -12.01 6.37 -13.59
C MET A 45 -12.16 7.78 -13.01
N ARG A 46 -11.24 8.19 -12.12
CA ARG A 46 -11.27 9.49 -11.45
C ARG A 46 -10.51 10.56 -12.24
N ASP A 47 -10.60 11.79 -11.79
CA ASP A 47 -10.00 12.98 -12.40
C ASP A 47 -8.49 13.13 -12.17
N GLY A 48 -7.86 12.16 -11.50
CA GLY A 48 -6.43 12.18 -11.21
C GLY A 48 -5.90 10.85 -10.68
N LEU A 49 -4.58 10.70 -10.75
CA LEU A 49 -3.89 9.56 -10.17
C LEU A 49 -3.80 9.72 -8.64
N SER A 50 -3.83 8.58 -7.91
CA SER A 50 -3.67 8.59 -6.45
C SER A 50 -4.70 9.43 -5.71
N THR A 51 -5.98 9.30 -6.04
CA THR A 51 -7.06 10.15 -5.50
C THR A 51 -8.04 9.43 -4.57
N LEU A 52 -7.85 8.13 -4.30
CA LEU A 52 -8.75 7.34 -3.45
C LEU A 52 -8.01 6.71 -2.27
N THR A 53 -7.77 5.40 -2.27
CA THR A 53 -7.16 4.66 -1.14
C THR A 53 -5.72 5.08 -0.87
N THR A 54 -4.94 5.33 -1.91
CA THR A 54 -3.52 5.68 -1.78
C THR A 54 -3.28 6.86 -0.83
N PRO A 55 -3.88 8.07 -0.99
CA PRO A 55 -3.67 9.19 -0.08
C PRO A 55 -4.40 9.04 1.25
N ALA A 56 -5.40 8.16 1.33
CA ALA A 56 -6.08 7.86 2.60
C ALA A 56 -5.24 6.97 3.54
N SER A 57 -4.14 6.38 3.06
CA SER A 57 -3.22 5.56 3.86
C SER A 57 -2.36 6.42 4.80
N ALA A 58 -1.66 5.78 5.74
CA ALA A 58 -0.66 6.43 6.59
C ALA A 58 0.65 6.74 5.85
N GLU A 59 0.75 6.35 4.56
CA GLU A 59 1.89 6.58 3.66
C GLU A 59 3.22 5.98 4.15
N CYS A 60 3.13 5.03 5.07
CA CYS A 60 4.28 4.38 5.70
C CYS A 60 4.84 3.25 4.86
N PHE A 61 6.11 2.94 5.13
CA PHE A 61 6.80 1.78 4.59
C PHE A 61 7.67 1.13 5.69
N ARG A 62 7.77 -0.19 5.63
CA ARG A 62 8.58 -1.00 6.54
C ARG A 62 9.05 -2.28 5.88
N ALA A 63 10.19 -2.82 6.31
CA ALA A 63 10.65 -4.16 5.96
C ALA A 63 10.46 -5.18 7.09
N GLN A 64 9.93 -4.77 8.22
CA GLN A 64 9.68 -5.62 9.39
C GLN A 64 8.51 -6.59 9.12
N PHE A 65 8.74 -7.56 8.24
CA PHE A 65 7.84 -8.68 7.93
C PHE A 65 8.49 -10.00 8.30
N ALA A 66 7.71 -10.93 8.84
CA ALA A 66 8.11 -12.30 9.11
C ALA A 66 7.78 -13.24 7.93
N GLU A 67 6.84 -12.84 7.06
CA GLU A 67 6.44 -13.61 5.88
C GLU A 67 7.43 -13.39 4.73
N PRO A 68 8.06 -14.47 4.20
CA PRO A 68 9.08 -14.34 3.14
C PRO A 68 8.57 -13.59 1.89
N ALA A 69 7.36 -13.89 1.41
CA ALA A 69 6.82 -13.24 0.23
C ALA A 69 6.57 -11.74 0.40
N MET A 70 6.27 -11.28 1.63
CA MET A 70 6.12 -9.87 1.95
C MET A 70 7.49 -9.18 2.05
N ALA A 71 8.47 -9.84 2.67
CA ALA A 71 9.85 -9.34 2.75
C ALA A 71 10.48 -9.21 1.35
N GLU A 72 10.25 -10.17 0.44
CA GLU A 72 10.68 -10.13 -0.97
C GLU A 72 10.10 -8.94 -1.76
N LEU A 73 8.98 -8.38 -1.34
CA LEU A 73 8.44 -7.15 -1.93
C LEU A 73 8.94 -5.91 -1.20
N ALA A 74 8.97 -5.93 0.13
CA ALA A 74 9.25 -4.75 0.95
C ALA A 74 10.70 -4.30 0.88
N ILE A 75 11.66 -5.24 1.00
CA ILE A 75 13.09 -4.91 1.02
C ILE A 75 13.51 -4.19 -0.27
N PRO A 76 13.28 -4.75 -1.48
CA PRO A 76 13.64 -4.06 -2.72
C PRO A 76 12.83 -2.78 -2.96
N SER A 77 11.58 -2.71 -2.43
CA SER A 77 10.78 -1.49 -2.55
C SER A 77 11.40 -0.32 -1.77
N ILE A 78 11.89 -0.56 -0.55
CA ILE A 78 12.57 0.45 0.26
C ILE A 78 13.87 0.90 -0.43
N GLU A 79 14.67 -0.03 -0.97
CA GLU A 79 15.86 0.31 -1.74
C GLU A 79 15.54 1.17 -2.97
N MET A 80 14.39 0.93 -3.63
CA MET A 80 13.95 1.77 -4.73
C MET A 80 13.47 3.16 -4.26
N PHE A 81 12.82 3.27 -3.10
CA PHE A 81 12.45 4.56 -2.53
C PHE A 81 13.68 5.39 -2.16
N GLU A 82 14.72 4.79 -1.59
CA GLU A 82 15.97 5.46 -1.23
C GLU A 82 16.72 6.03 -2.43
N ARG A 83 16.56 5.43 -3.61
CA ARG A 83 17.17 5.84 -4.88
C ARG A 83 16.13 6.18 -5.93
N PHE A 84 15.03 6.82 -5.52
CA PHE A 84 13.86 6.94 -6.38
C PHE A 84 14.13 7.75 -7.65
N GLU A 85 14.92 8.83 -7.57
CA GLU A 85 15.32 9.62 -8.73
C GLU A 85 16.07 8.81 -9.80
N GLU A 86 16.94 7.88 -9.35
CA GLU A 86 17.67 6.97 -10.24
C GLU A 86 16.72 5.94 -10.88
N VAL A 87 15.80 5.38 -10.06
CA VAL A 87 14.81 4.40 -10.52
C VAL A 87 13.94 4.98 -11.64
N ILE A 88 13.42 6.19 -11.46
CA ILE A 88 12.57 6.83 -12.45
C ILE A 88 13.36 7.55 -13.55
N GLY A 89 14.66 7.77 -13.37
CA GLY A 89 15.53 8.44 -14.33
C GLY A 89 15.29 9.97 -14.40
N ILE A 90 14.89 10.61 -13.31
CA ILE A 90 14.63 12.05 -13.22
C ILE A 90 15.49 12.64 -12.09
N PRO A 91 16.66 13.24 -12.40
CA PRO A 91 17.54 13.82 -11.41
C PRO A 91 16.85 14.90 -10.55
N GLY A 92 17.09 14.86 -9.25
CA GLY A 92 16.51 15.82 -8.27
C GLY A 92 15.04 15.58 -7.93
N TYR A 93 14.43 14.48 -8.40
CA TYR A 93 13.05 14.17 -8.06
C TYR A 93 12.96 13.53 -6.66
N GLY A 94 12.39 14.26 -5.72
CA GLY A 94 12.15 13.80 -4.35
C GLY A 94 10.77 13.20 -4.16
N ILE A 95 10.64 12.34 -3.16
CA ILE A 95 9.37 11.75 -2.69
C ILE A 95 9.10 12.05 -1.21
N SER A 96 9.74 13.08 -0.68
CA SER A 96 9.61 13.49 0.73
C SER A 96 9.80 12.35 1.73
N ILE A 97 10.73 11.43 1.41
CA ILE A 97 11.01 10.24 2.23
C ILE A 97 11.56 10.64 3.61
N LYS A 98 11.03 10.00 4.66
CA LYS A 98 11.42 10.16 6.06
C LYS A 98 11.73 8.79 6.65
N GLN A 99 13.03 8.51 6.85
CA GLN A 99 13.51 7.29 7.50
C GLN A 99 13.79 7.57 8.98
N GLN A 100 12.71 7.80 9.72
CA GLN A 100 12.75 8.04 11.17
C GLN A 100 12.48 6.77 11.97
N GLY A 101 12.35 5.65 11.28
CA GLY A 101 12.12 4.36 11.85
C GLY A 101 10.64 4.01 11.99
N TYR A 102 10.46 2.73 12.32
CA TYR A 102 9.16 2.14 12.62
C TYR A 102 9.28 1.34 13.91
N LEU A 103 8.49 1.70 14.91
CA LEU A 103 8.56 1.21 16.28
C LEU A 103 7.26 0.48 16.66
N PHE A 104 7.34 -0.82 16.89
CA PHE A 104 6.24 -1.62 17.42
C PHE A 104 6.43 -1.83 18.92
N LEU A 105 5.44 -1.45 19.72
CA LEU A 105 5.48 -1.45 21.17
C LEU A 105 4.51 -2.44 21.76
N THR A 106 4.92 -3.09 22.86
CA THR A 106 4.02 -3.89 23.70
C THR A 106 4.26 -3.64 25.18
N ASP A 107 3.19 -3.73 25.98
CA ASP A 107 3.22 -3.85 27.45
C ASP A 107 2.66 -5.20 27.92
N ASN A 108 2.42 -6.13 27.00
CA ASN A 108 1.91 -7.46 27.27
C ASN A 108 3.05 -8.48 27.33
N PRO A 109 3.28 -9.14 28.47
CA PRO A 109 4.33 -10.16 28.61
C PRO A 109 4.21 -11.32 27.60
N GLN A 110 3.00 -11.63 27.13
CA GLN A 110 2.76 -12.71 26.18
C GLN A 110 3.27 -12.35 24.78
N THR A 111 3.18 -11.08 24.39
CA THR A 111 3.63 -10.57 23.06
C THR A 111 5.16 -10.39 22.99
N VAL A 112 5.85 -10.25 24.13
CA VAL A 112 7.32 -10.06 24.18
C VAL A 112 8.07 -11.17 23.43
N GLY A 113 7.63 -12.44 23.60
CA GLY A 113 8.23 -13.58 22.89
C GLY A 113 8.04 -13.50 21.38
N ASP A 114 6.85 -13.12 20.94
CA ASP A 114 6.53 -12.97 19.51
C ASP A 114 7.38 -11.86 18.86
N LEU A 115 7.64 -10.74 19.55
CA LEU A 115 8.51 -9.67 19.05
C LEU A 115 9.95 -10.16 18.85
N LYS A 116 10.50 -10.94 19.79
CA LYS A 116 11.85 -11.54 19.65
C LYS A 116 11.93 -12.50 18.48
N GLU A 117 10.94 -13.36 18.34
CA GLU A 117 10.87 -14.34 17.24
C GLU A 117 10.77 -13.62 15.89
N ASN A 118 9.94 -12.58 15.79
CA ASN A 118 9.79 -11.78 14.56
C ASN A 118 11.12 -11.14 14.13
N VAL A 119 11.90 -10.54 15.05
CA VAL A 119 13.21 -9.99 14.69
C VAL A 119 14.16 -11.09 14.22
N ALA A 120 14.17 -12.26 14.87
CA ALA A 120 14.99 -13.38 14.43
C ALA A 120 14.61 -13.87 13.02
N GLN A 121 13.31 -13.93 12.70
CA GLN A 121 12.83 -14.28 11.37
C GLN A 121 13.20 -13.21 10.35
N GLN A 122 13.04 -11.91 10.67
CA GLN A 122 13.44 -10.80 9.82
C GLN A 122 14.94 -10.87 9.47
N HIS A 123 15.81 -11.19 10.44
CA HIS A 123 17.24 -11.37 10.19
C HIS A 123 17.51 -12.52 9.20
N GLN A 124 16.79 -13.64 9.31
CA GLN A 124 16.89 -14.75 8.35
C GLN A 124 16.47 -14.36 6.94
N LEU A 125 15.54 -13.40 6.82
CA LEU A 125 15.05 -12.85 5.55
C LEU A 125 15.92 -11.71 5.00
N GLY A 126 17.03 -11.36 5.68
CA GLY A 126 17.97 -10.32 5.23
C GLY A 126 17.70 -8.93 5.80
N VAL A 127 16.73 -8.74 6.69
CA VAL A 127 16.47 -7.48 7.40
C VAL A 127 17.30 -7.47 8.69
N THR A 128 18.63 -7.44 8.54
CA THR A 128 19.59 -7.61 9.65
C THR A 128 19.75 -6.36 10.53
N ASP A 129 19.16 -5.25 10.13
CA ASP A 129 19.16 -3.96 10.82
C ASP A 129 17.85 -3.71 11.62
N SER A 130 16.99 -4.72 11.76
CA SER A 130 15.90 -4.68 12.73
C SER A 130 16.40 -5.03 14.13
N GLU A 131 15.89 -4.30 15.12
CA GLU A 131 16.32 -4.39 16.50
C GLU A 131 15.16 -4.84 17.39
N TYR A 132 15.47 -5.68 18.37
CA TYR A 132 14.61 -5.91 19.54
C TYR A 132 15.11 -5.03 20.67
N LEU A 133 14.24 -4.23 21.26
CA LEU A 133 14.58 -3.28 22.33
C LEU A 133 13.91 -3.70 23.63
N GLU A 134 14.67 -3.67 24.72
CA GLU A 134 14.15 -3.83 26.07
C GLU A 134 13.71 -2.48 26.65
N ARG A 135 12.90 -2.54 27.69
CA ARG A 135 12.27 -1.36 28.32
C ARG A 135 13.20 -0.19 28.57
N GLU A 136 14.38 -0.45 29.17
CA GLU A 136 15.31 0.62 29.55
C GLU A 136 15.86 1.34 28.31
N GLU A 137 16.13 0.59 27.26
CA GLU A 137 16.59 1.14 25.99
C GLU A 137 15.49 1.93 25.27
N ILE A 138 14.24 1.43 25.28
CA ILE A 138 13.09 2.15 24.73
C ILE A 138 12.92 3.51 25.41
N LEU A 139 12.90 3.54 26.73
CA LEU A 139 12.70 4.77 27.50
C LEU A 139 13.84 5.76 27.36
N THR A 140 15.07 5.27 27.10
CA THR A 140 16.23 6.12 26.82
C THR A 140 16.16 6.73 25.43
N ARG A 141 15.87 5.94 24.41
CA ARG A 141 15.80 6.40 23.00
C ARG A 141 14.52 7.18 22.68
N PHE A 142 13.41 6.82 23.30
CA PHE A 142 12.07 7.36 23.04
C PHE A 142 11.38 7.81 24.34
N PRO A 143 11.86 8.90 24.97
CA PRO A 143 11.40 9.32 26.30
C PRO A 143 9.91 9.76 26.35
N PHE A 144 9.25 9.87 25.21
CA PHE A 144 7.81 10.14 25.10
C PHE A 144 6.95 8.87 25.22
N ILE A 145 7.54 7.68 25.30
CA ILE A 145 6.83 6.40 25.47
C ILE A 145 6.50 6.18 26.95
N SER A 146 5.36 5.55 27.19
CA SER A 146 4.90 5.17 28.51
C SER A 146 5.88 4.26 29.23
N SER A 147 6.07 4.49 30.54
CA SER A 147 6.86 3.61 31.40
C SER A 147 6.26 2.20 31.59
N SER A 148 5.04 1.95 31.13
CA SER A 148 4.42 0.61 31.11
C SER A 148 4.98 -0.30 30.02
N VAL A 149 5.70 0.24 29.01
CA VAL A 149 6.28 -0.55 27.91
C VAL A 149 7.19 -1.66 28.46
N LEU A 150 7.11 -2.83 27.83
CA LEU A 150 7.97 -3.98 28.16
C LEU A 150 9.02 -4.25 27.08
N ALA A 151 8.62 -4.16 25.82
CA ALA A 151 9.47 -4.46 24.69
C ALA A 151 9.03 -3.71 23.42
N ALA A 152 9.97 -3.64 22.47
CA ALA A 152 9.68 -3.11 21.14
C ALA A 152 10.50 -3.83 20.05
N THR A 153 10.03 -3.72 18.79
CA THR A 153 10.90 -3.87 17.64
C THR A 153 11.08 -2.53 16.94
N PHE A 154 12.25 -2.30 16.39
CA PHE A 154 12.59 -1.05 15.72
C PHE A 154 13.48 -1.29 14.51
N ARG A 155 13.24 -0.51 13.45
CA ARG A 155 14.14 -0.43 12.32
C ARG A 155 14.23 1.01 11.81
N GLN A 156 15.43 1.59 11.83
CA GLN A 156 15.67 3.00 11.46
C GLN A 156 15.37 3.30 9.99
N ARG A 157 15.64 2.36 9.07
CA ARG A 157 15.44 2.56 7.62
C ARG A 157 13.98 2.48 7.18
N ASP A 158 13.06 2.15 8.08
CA ASP A 158 11.63 2.23 7.86
C ASP A 158 11.11 3.65 8.11
N GLY A 159 9.89 3.96 7.68
CA GLY A 159 9.33 5.29 7.87
C GLY A 159 8.11 5.59 7.00
N TRP A 160 8.09 6.76 6.37
CA TRP A 160 7.01 7.19 5.49
C TRP A 160 7.52 8.09 4.36
N LEU A 161 6.65 8.36 3.40
CA LEU A 161 6.96 9.15 2.21
C LEU A 161 5.69 9.82 1.68
N SER A 162 5.82 10.70 0.69
CA SER A 162 4.68 11.21 -0.06
C SER A 162 4.24 10.20 -1.12
N CYS A 163 3.11 9.54 -0.89
CA CYS A 163 2.53 8.62 -1.86
C CYS A 163 2.10 9.33 -3.15
N HIS A 164 1.74 10.61 -3.06
CA HIS A 164 1.40 11.43 -4.21
C HIS A 164 2.63 11.69 -5.09
N GLU A 165 3.73 12.18 -4.51
CA GLU A 165 4.99 12.38 -5.24
C GLU A 165 5.51 11.08 -5.85
N THR A 166 5.44 9.98 -5.10
CA THR A 166 5.85 8.66 -5.59
C THR A 166 5.02 8.22 -6.80
N THR A 167 3.69 8.35 -6.73
CA THR A 167 2.79 8.02 -7.86
C THR A 167 3.08 8.89 -9.08
N GLN A 168 3.23 10.21 -8.89
CA GLN A 168 3.56 11.13 -9.97
C GLN A 168 4.96 10.88 -10.54
N GLY A 169 5.92 10.47 -9.70
CA GLY A 169 7.27 10.12 -10.14
C GLY A 169 7.26 8.91 -11.08
N PHE A 170 6.56 7.83 -10.73
CA PHE A 170 6.39 6.69 -11.62
C PHE A 170 5.72 7.10 -12.94
N ALA A 171 4.66 7.91 -12.89
CA ALA A 171 3.98 8.37 -14.10
C ALA A 171 4.91 9.18 -15.00
N LYS A 172 5.72 10.08 -14.45
CA LYS A 172 6.66 10.92 -15.20
C LYS A 172 7.87 10.14 -15.75
N GLY A 173 8.32 9.12 -15.00
CA GLY A 173 9.54 8.34 -15.32
C GLY A 173 9.38 7.31 -16.44
N CYS A 174 8.24 7.22 -17.12
CA CYS A 174 7.97 6.28 -18.20
C CYS A 174 7.36 6.98 -19.43
N GLU A 175 7.02 6.21 -20.47
CA GLU A 175 6.37 6.69 -21.68
C GLU A 175 4.90 6.28 -21.80
N ALA A 176 4.33 5.69 -20.75
CA ALA A 176 2.94 5.28 -20.73
C ALA A 176 1.98 6.48 -20.85
N ARG A 177 0.79 6.20 -21.38
CA ARG A 177 -0.34 7.14 -21.45
C ARG A 177 -1.27 6.86 -20.27
N PHE A 178 -1.61 7.89 -19.50
CA PHE A 178 -2.48 7.78 -18.33
C PHE A 178 -3.81 8.49 -18.64
N PHE A 179 -4.83 7.70 -18.92
CA PHE A 179 -6.17 8.15 -19.25
C PHE A 179 -6.97 8.32 -17.96
N ILE A 180 -7.13 9.56 -17.50
CA ILE A 180 -7.99 9.92 -16.35
C ILE A 180 -9.42 10.19 -16.83
N ASN A 181 -10.39 10.25 -15.90
CA ASN A 181 -11.82 10.36 -16.21
C ASN A 181 -12.29 9.28 -17.19
N THR A 182 -11.72 8.07 -17.11
CA THR A 182 -11.93 6.98 -18.05
C THR A 182 -12.24 5.71 -17.29
N LYS A 183 -13.51 5.33 -17.24
CA LYS A 183 -13.98 4.16 -16.50
C LYS A 183 -14.00 2.92 -17.39
N THR A 184 -13.36 1.85 -16.96
CA THR A 184 -13.51 0.53 -17.60
C THR A 184 -14.92 0.03 -17.40
N THR A 185 -15.60 -0.32 -18.49
CA THR A 185 -16.98 -0.82 -18.53
C THR A 185 -17.08 -2.28 -18.96
N GLY A 186 -16.01 -2.81 -19.60
CA GLY A 186 -15.94 -4.21 -20.02
C GLY A 186 -14.53 -4.63 -20.41
N ILE A 187 -14.32 -5.94 -20.46
CA ILE A 187 -13.10 -6.55 -20.99
C ILE A 187 -13.47 -7.54 -22.08
N GLN A 188 -12.93 -7.35 -23.26
CA GLN A 188 -13.19 -8.17 -24.42
C GLN A 188 -12.25 -9.38 -24.45
N THR A 189 -12.80 -10.55 -24.75
CA THR A 189 -12.06 -11.80 -24.91
C THR A 189 -12.41 -12.48 -26.22
N ASP A 190 -11.44 -13.19 -26.79
CA ASP A 190 -11.64 -14.09 -27.93
C ASP A 190 -11.10 -15.50 -27.60
N LYS A 191 -11.03 -16.37 -28.61
CA LYS A 191 -10.52 -17.75 -28.45
C LYS A 191 -9.05 -17.83 -27.96
N LYS A 192 -8.29 -16.72 -28.05
CA LYS A 192 -6.89 -16.63 -27.63
C LYS A 192 -6.71 -15.94 -26.28
N GLY A 193 -7.79 -15.49 -25.64
CA GLY A 193 -7.77 -14.73 -24.39
C GLY A 193 -8.17 -13.28 -24.55
N ILE A 194 -7.53 -12.39 -23.82
CA ILE A 194 -7.81 -10.94 -23.86
C ILE A 194 -7.62 -10.39 -25.28
N CYS A 195 -8.55 -9.54 -25.73
CA CYS A 195 -8.42 -8.80 -27.00
C CYS A 195 -8.71 -7.30 -26.89
N GLY A 196 -9.24 -6.81 -25.76
CA GLY A 196 -9.46 -5.39 -25.56
C GLY A 196 -10.09 -5.02 -24.23
N VAL A 197 -10.16 -3.72 -23.99
CA VAL A 197 -10.85 -3.10 -22.85
C VAL A 197 -11.83 -2.06 -23.38
N GLU A 198 -13.07 -2.16 -22.90
CA GLU A 198 -14.12 -1.17 -23.16
C GLU A 198 -14.10 -0.13 -22.02
N THR A 199 -14.26 1.12 -22.42
CA THR A 199 -14.38 2.24 -21.48
C THR A 199 -15.61 3.10 -21.82
N ASP A 200 -16.01 3.95 -20.91
CA ASP A 200 -17.08 4.93 -21.15
C ASP A 200 -16.72 6.03 -22.16
N ARG A 201 -15.47 6.04 -22.68
CA ARG A 201 -14.98 7.04 -23.64
C ARG A 201 -14.51 6.45 -24.98
N GLY A 202 -14.24 5.15 -25.03
CA GLY A 202 -13.76 4.47 -26.22
C GLY A 202 -13.14 3.11 -25.88
N ASN A 203 -12.70 2.40 -26.92
CA ASN A 203 -12.19 1.03 -26.77
C ASN A 203 -10.69 0.96 -27.06
N LEU A 204 -9.97 0.22 -26.23
CA LEU A 204 -8.56 -0.11 -26.38
C LEU A 204 -8.41 -1.56 -26.86
N GLN A 205 -7.67 -1.79 -27.92
CA GLN A 205 -7.28 -3.13 -28.34
C GLN A 205 -5.96 -3.51 -27.66
N ALA A 206 -5.97 -4.56 -26.86
CA ALA A 206 -4.77 -5.03 -26.16
C ALA A 206 -4.84 -6.55 -25.94
N ARG A 207 -3.66 -7.19 -25.89
CA ARG A 207 -3.54 -8.62 -25.55
C ARG A 207 -3.08 -8.84 -24.10
N LEU A 208 -2.79 -7.77 -23.37
CA LEU A 208 -2.38 -7.79 -21.99
C LEU A 208 -3.23 -6.78 -21.20
N VAL A 209 -3.88 -7.26 -20.13
CA VAL A 209 -4.59 -6.42 -19.19
C VAL A 209 -4.10 -6.73 -17.79
N VAL A 210 -3.74 -5.70 -17.01
CA VAL A 210 -3.39 -5.83 -15.60
C VAL A 210 -4.46 -5.14 -14.75
N ASN A 211 -5.15 -5.91 -13.93
CA ASN A 211 -6.11 -5.41 -12.96
C ASN A 211 -5.39 -4.94 -11.69
N ALA A 212 -5.24 -3.63 -11.55
CA ALA A 212 -4.68 -2.94 -10.40
C ALA A 212 -5.69 -1.96 -9.78
N ALA A 213 -6.98 -2.28 -9.89
CA ALA A 213 -8.10 -1.41 -9.53
C ALA A 213 -8.38 -1.32 -8.01
N GLY A 214 -7.42 -1.73 -7.16
CA GLY A 214 -7.53 -1.61 -5.71
C GLY A 214 -8.82 -2.24 -5.16
N PRO A 215 -9.67 -1.49 -4.45
CA PRO A 215 -10.92 -2.03 -3.89
C PRO A 215 -11.91 -2.50 -4.95
N PHE A 216 -11.85 -1.95 -6.18
CA PHE A 216 -12.72 -2.35 -7.29
C PHE A 216 -12.19 -3.56 -8.10
N ALA A 217 -11.06 -4.15 -7.70
CA ALA A 217 -10.43 -5.23 -8.47
C ALA A 217 -11.34 -6.46 -8.62
N ALA A 218 -12.19 -6.76 -7.64
CA ALA A 218 -13.17 -7.84 -7.77
C ALA A 218 -14.23 -7.55 -8.84
N GLU A 219 -14.61 -6.29 -9.04
CA GLU A 219 -15.56 -5.88 -10.09
C GLU A 219 -14.94 -6.08 -11.49
N ILE A 220 -13.68 -5.66 -11.65
CA ILE A 220 -12.93 -5.89 -12.89
C ILE A 220 -12.76 -7.39 -13.16
N GLY A 221 -12.50 -8.20 -12.12
CA GLY A 221 -12.43 -9.67 -12.25
C GLY A 221 -13.73 -10.28 -12.78
N ARG A 222 -14.90 -9.79 -12.31
CA ARG A 222 -16.20 -10.28 -12.80
C ARG A 222 -16.44 -10.00 -14.29
N MET A 223 -15.80 -8.98 -14.88
CA MET A 223 -15.92 -8.69 -16.33
C MET A 223 -15.31 -9.82 -17.19
N VAL A 224 -14.46 -10.66 -16.62
CA VAL A 224 -13.89 -11.86 -17.26
C VAL A 224 -14.35 -13.17 -16.58
N ASN A 225 -15.48 -13.15 -15.89
CA ASN A 225 -16.05 -14.26 -15.13
C ASN A 225 -15.14 -14.86 -14.06
N LEU A 226 -14.28 -14.03 -13.46
CA LEU A 226 -13.34 -14.42 -12.41
C LEU A 226 -13.80 -13.88 -11.05
N ALA A 227 -13.98 -14.78 -10.08
CA ALA A 227 -14.19 -14.43 -8.69
C ALA A 227 -12.83 -14.30 -7.98
N LEU A 228 -12.41 -13.08 -7.69
CA LEU A 228 -11.21 -12.82 -6.90
C LEU A 228 -11.57 -12.83 -5.40
N PRO A 229 -10.82 -13.55 -4.55
CA PRO A 229 -11.08 -13.61 -3.11
C PRO A 229 -10.55 -12.33 -2.42
N LEU A 230 -11.26 -11.24 -2.59
CA LEU A 230 -10.88 -9.92 -2.11
C LEU A 230 -11.96 -9.37 -1.17
N GLU A 231 -11.51 -8.92 -0.01
CA GLU A 231 -12.34 -8.37 1.06
C GLU A 231 -11.94 -6.91 1.33
N PRO A 232 -12.64 -5.93 0.72
CA PRO A 232 -12.43 -4.53 1.04
C PRO A 232 -12.92 -4.22 2.45
N VAL A 233 -12.06 -3.64 3.29
CA VAL A 233 -12.37 -3.21 4.65
C VAL A 233 -11.99 -1.75 4.80
N ARG A 234 -12.91 -0.94 5.31
CA ARG A 234 -12.69 0.48 5.53
C ARG A 234 -11.62 0.70 6.60
N ARG A 235 -10.71 1.64 6.36
CA ARG A 235 -9.72 2.11 7.33
C ARG A 235 -9.70 3.63 7.33
N GLN A 236 -9.48 4.19 8.50
CA GLN A 236 -9.51 5.63 8.72
C GLN A 236 -8.20 6.10 9.34
N LYS A 237 -7.82 7.34 9.05
CA LYS A 237 -6.77 8.09 9.75
C LYS A 237 -7.24 9.51 9.98
N VAL A 238 -6.65 10.18 10.96
CA VAL A 238 -6.89 11.59 11.23
C VAL A 238 -5.56 12.35 11.29
N TYR A 239 -5.51 13.49 10.62
CA TYR A 239 -4.52 14.51 10.89
C TYR A 239 -5.07 15.45 11.96
N LEU A 240 -4.32 15.66 13.04
CA LEU A 240 -4.62 16.61 14.09
C LEU A 240 -3.60 17.74 14.05
N LYS A 241 -4.09 18.96 13.78
CA LYS A 241 -3.31 20.18 14.00
C LYS A 241 -3.23 20.45 15.49
N THR A 242 -2.05 20.72 16.03
CA THR A 242 -1.89 20.99 17.46
C THR A 242 -0.74 21.96 17.73
N SER A 243 -0.88 22.74 18.81
CA SER A 243 0.20 23.57 19.34
C SER A 243 1.06 22.85 20.38
N VAL A 244 0.65 21.66 20.80
CA VAL A 244 1.47 20.80 21.66
C VAL A 244 2.71 20.35 20.87
N ALA A 245 3.87 20.43 21.51
CA ALA A 245 5.14 20.05 20.90
C ALA A 245 5.19 18.52 20.69
N ILE A 246 4.94 18.10 19.45
CA ILE A 246 5.11 16.72 19.02
C ILE A 246 6.60 16.48 18.70
N PRO A 247 7.23 15.40 19.21
CA PRO A 247 8.60 15.03 18.85
C PRO A 247 8.70 14.79 17.33
N GLN A 248 9.33 15.74 16.60
CA GLN A 248 9.38 15.70 15.14
C GLN A 248 10.32 14.60 14.60
N GLU A 249 11.23 14.10 15.42
CA GLU A 249 12.13 12.97 15.09
C GLU A 249 11.59 11.62 15.55
N ALA A 250 10.34 11.57 16.05
CA ALA A 250 9.73 10.33 16.47
C ALA A 250 9.53 9.37 15.28
N PRO A 251 9.73 8.05 15.48
CA PRO A 251 9.42 7.06 14.48
C PRO A 251 7.91 6.93 14.26
N PHE A 252 7.52 6.24 13.21
CA PHE A 252 6.17 5.71 13.08
C PHE A 252 5.95 4.72 14.23
N THR A 253 5.11 5.10 15.17
CA THR A 253 4.95 4.41 16.45
C THR A 253 3.64 3.65 16.49
N VAL A 254 3.70 2.38 16.83
CA VAL A 254 2.56 1.45 16.84
C VAL A 254 2.45 0.77 18.19
N ASP A 255 1.24 0.78 18.73
CA ASP A 255 0.85 -0.05 19.86
C ASP A 255 0.20 -1.34 19.32
N VAL A 256 0.90 -2.47 19.44
CA VAL A 256 0.43 -3.75 18.88
C VAL A 256 -0.76 -4.34 19.65
N GLU A 257 -0.98 -3.93 20.91
CA GLU A 257 -2.03 -4.50 21.74
C GLU A 257 -3.42 -3.91 21.42
N ASN A 258 -3.46 -2.70 20.89
CA ASN A 258 -4.73 -2.06 20.54
C ASN A 258 -4.81 -1.59 19.10
N ASN A 259 -3.80 -1.92 18.26
CA ASN A 259 -3.73 -1.59 16.84
C ASN A 259 -3.78 -0.09 16.54
N SER A 260 -3.33 0.77 17.46
CA SER A 260 -3.22 2.19 17.24
C SER A 260 -1.82 2.59 16.78
N TYR A 261 -1.75 3.68 16.03
CA TYR A 261 -0.48 4.20 15.55
C TYR A 261 -0.50 5.72 15.42
N TRP A 262 0.71 6.30 15.42
CA TRP A 262 0.89 7.70 15.13
C TRP A 262 2.25 7.98 14.48
N ARG A 263 2.36 9.11 13.80
CA ARG A 263 3.60 9.68 13.33
C ARG A 263 3.55 11.20 13.35
N PRO A 264 4.70 11.88 13.50
CA PRO A 264 4.73 13.33 13.38
C PRO A 264 4.39 13.77 11.94
N GLU A 265 3.78 14.93 11.85
CA GLU A 265 3.46 15.60 10.59
C GLU A 265 3.68 17.10 10.78
N PRO A 266 4.14 17.86 9.76
CA PRO A 266 4.29 19.31 9.90
C PRO A 266 3.05 19.99 10.46
N GLY A 267 3.24 20.71 11.59
CA GLY A 267 2.16 21.41 12.29
C GLY A 267 1.20 20.53 13.10
N GLY A 268 1.50 19.22 13.25
CA GLY A 268 0.62 18.32 13.97
C GLY A 268 1.08 16.87 14.01
N VAL A 269 0.12 15.97 13.88
CA VAL A 269 0.34 14.52 13.98
C VAL A 269 -0.70 13.78 13.15
N ILE A 270 -0.31 12.68 12.55
CA ILE A 270 -1.23 11.69 12.00
C ILE A 270 -1.43 10.58 13.02
N LEU A 271 -2.69 10.26 13.27
CA LEU A 271 -3.12 9.16 14.12
C LEU A 271 -3.97 8.18 13.32
N GLY A 272 -3.94 6.93 13.71
CA GLY A 272 -4.87 5.94 13.25
C GLY A 272 -5.11 4.84 14.27
N TRP A 273 -6.16 4.12 14.04
CA TRP A 273 -6.52 2.92 14.77
C TRP A 273 -7.16 1.93 13.80
N VAL A 274 -6.73 0.69 13.89
CA VAL A 274 -7.29 -0.40 13.08
C VAL A 274 -8.31 -1.13 13.93
N ASP A 275 -9.59 -0.90 13.62
CA ASP A 275 -10.69 -1.67 14.19
C ASP A 275 -10.71 -3.07 13.55
N SER A 276 -10.43 -4.10 14.34
CA SER A 276 -10.49 -5.50 13.89
C SER A 276 -11.91 -5.98 13.58
N ASP A 277 -12.91 -5.31 14.14
CA ASP A 277 -14.33 -5.65 13.97
C ASP A 277 -14.98 -4.87 12.81
N GLU A 278 -14.24 -3.97 12.14
CA GLU A 278 -14.74 -3.25 10.96
C GLU A 278 -15.13 -4.25 9.85
N PRO A 279 -16.39 -4.27 9.41
CA PRO A 279 -16.89 -5.29 8.49
C PRO A 279 -16.33 -5.14 7.08
N VAL A 280 -16.32 -6.24 6.35
CA VAL A 280 -16.13 -6.20 4.89
C VAL A 280 -17.22 -5.33 4.27
N SER A 281 -16.82 -4.41 3.40
CA SER A 281 -17.70 -3.42 2.79
C SER A 281 -17.69 -3.50 1.27
N GLN A 282 -18.71 -2.95 0.61
CA GLN A 282 -18.67 -2.74 -0.82
C GLN A 282 -17.71 -1.57 -1.14
N PRO A 283 -16.89 -1.68 -2.20
CA PRO A 283 -16.02 -0.59 -2.61
C PRO A 283 -16.84 0.67 -2.97
N SER A 284 -16.32 1.82 -2.59
CA SER A 284 -16.97 3.11 -2.86
C SER A 284 -15.93 4.18 -3.24
N GLU A 285 -16.32 5.05 -4.18
CA GLU A 285 -15.53 6.25 -4.50
C GLU A 285 -15.66 7.34 -3.44
N LYS A 286 -16.66 7.26 -2.58
CA LYS A 286 -16.87 8.15 -1.44
C LYS A 286 -16.90 7.31 -0.17
N VAL A 287 -15.73 7.11 0.40
CA VAL A 287 -15.60 6.37 1.66
C VAL A 287 -15.93 7.33 2.80
N HIS A 288 -16.95 6.99 3.58
CA HIS A 288 -17.36 7.83 4.69
C HIS A 288 -16.37 7.76 5.86
N THR A 289 -16.30 8.84 6.64
CA THR A 289 -15.53 8.93 7.88
C THR A 289 -16.49 9.05 9.05
N ASP A 290 -16.14 8.42 10.16
CA ASP A 290 -16.92 8.53 11.39
C ASP A 290 -16.46 9.75 12.18
N TRP A 291 -17.40 10.55 12.64
CA TRP A 291 -17.10 11.77 13.40
C TRP A 291 -16.45 11.48 14.77
N GLU A 292 -16.69 10.29 15.32
CA GLU A 292 -16.11 9.83 16.58
C GLU A 292 -14.68 9.29 16.43
N PHE A 293 -14.27 8.92 15.21
CA PHE A 293 -12.99 8.27 14.96
C PHE A 293 -11.79 9.06 15.51
N PRO A 294 -11.69 10.40 15.38
CA PRO A 294 -10.58 11.16 15.94
C PRO A 294 -10.45 11.02 17.46
N ALA A 295 -11.57 11.00 18.17
CA ALA A 295 -11.57 10.84 19.62
C ALA A 295 -11.14 9.43 20.04
N ILE A 296 -11.63 8.41 19.32
CA ILE A 296 -11.25 7.01 19.56
C ILE A 296 -9.76 6.80 19.29
N ALA A 297 -9.27 7.25 18.14
CA ALA A 297 -7.85 7.12 17.78
C ALA A 297 -6.95 7.82 18.80
N LEU A 298 -7.33 9.03 19.23
CA LEU A 298 -6.59 9.79 20.23
C LEU A 298 -6.58 9.08 21.60
N ASP A 299 -7.70 8.52 22.01
CA ASP A 299 -7.79 7.73 23.25
C ASP A 299 -6.88 6.49 23.20
N LYS A 300 -6.87 5.78 22.08
CA LYS A 300 -6.03 4.58 21.89
C LYS A 300 -4.53 4.89 21.94
N VAL A 301 -4.05 5.94 21.26
CA VAL A 301 -2.60 6.26 21.23
C VAL A 301 -2.08 6.80 22.58
N LYS A 302 -2.94 7.38 23.44
CA LYS A 302 -2.55 7.85 24.77
C LYS A 302 -1.96 6.74 25.65
N ARG A 303 -2.36 5.50 25.45
CA ARG A 303 -1.93 4.35 26.24
C ARG A 303 -0.41 4.21 26.25
N MET A 304 0.20 4.22 25.08
CA MET A 304 1.65 4.06 24.93
C MET A 304 2.39 5.38 24.75
N THR A 305 1.68 6.47 24.47
CA THR A 305 2.28 7.79 24.29
C THR A 305 1.51 8.86 25.08
N PRO A 306 1.81 9.01 26.40
CA PRO A 306 1.03 9.85 27.32
C PRO A 306 0.93 11.33 26.94
N LEU A 307 1.87 11.86 26.12
CA LEU A 307 1.82 13.25 25.65
C LEU A 307 0.50 13.58 24.94
N PHE A 308 -0.19 12.60 24.36
CA PHE A 308 -1.47 12.79 23.69
C PHE A 308 -2.61 13.19 24.63
N ALA A 309 -2.45 13.03 25.95
CA ALA A 309 -3.39 13.60 26.92
C ALA A 309 -3.38 15.14 26.90
N GLU A 310 -2.26 15.78 26.58
CA GLU A 310 -2.19 17.24 26.41
C GLU A 310 -2.77 17.68 25.05
N VAL A 311 -2.53 16.88 24.00
CA VAL A 311 -3.14 17.08 22.68
C VAL A 311 -4.66 17.08 22.79
N GLU A 312 -5.24 16.10 23.49
CA GLU A 312 -6.67 15.96 23.70
C GLU A 312 -7.31 17.20 24.33
N LYS A 313 -6.63 17.84 25.28
CA LYS A 313 -7.11 19.07 25.93
C LYS A 313 -7.11 20.29 25.00
N SER A 314 -6.22 20.32 24.01
CA SER A 314 -5.97 21.48 23.14
C SER A 314 -6.72 21.41 21.81
N VAL A 315 -6.91 20.22 21.24
CA VAL A 315 -7.48 20.02 19.89
C VAL A 315 -8.99 20.28 19.90
N ARG A 316 -9.47 20.90 18.83
CA ARG A 316 -10.90 21.15 18.56
C ARG A 316 -11.28 20.60 17.19
N GLN A 317 -12.56 20.41 16.92
CA GLN A 317 -13.06 19.86 15.66
C GLN A 317 -12.46 20.52 14.39
N PRO A 318 -12.29 21.83 14.28
CA PRO A 318 -11.65 22.45 13.10
C PRO A 318 -10.18 22.06 12.88
N ASP A 319 -9.53 21.51 13.91
CA ASP A 319 -8.14 21.08 13.86
C ASP A 319 -8.00 19.62 13.35
N MET A 320 -9.11 18.95 13.08
CA MET A 320 -9.18 17.54 12.72
C MET A 320 -9.51 17.38 11.23
N ASN A 321 -8.69 16.61 10.53
CA ASN A 321 -8.95 16.23 9.13
C ASN A 321 -8.92 14.70 9.01
N THR A 322 -10.10 14.08 8.97
CA THR A 322 -10.25 12.63 8.88
C THR A 322 -10.37 12.20 7.41
N SER A 323 -9.68 11.14 7.06
CA SER A 323 -9.77 10.50 5.74
C SER A 323 -9.98 9.00 5.89
N ALA A 324 -10.65 8.40 4.90
CA ALA A 324 -10.92 6.97 4.85
C ALA A 324 -10.64 6.38 3.48
N GLY A 325 -10.23 5.11 3.46
CA GLY A 325 -10.00 4.30 2.27
C GLY A 325 -10.28 2.83 2.55
N HIS A 326 -10.17 1.99 1.54
CA HIS A 326 -10.35 0.55 1.72
C HIS A 326 -8.99 -0.15 1.67
N TYR A 327 -8.61 -0.84 2.74
CA TYR A 327 -7.65 -1.94 2.63
C TYR A 327 -8.33 -3.13 1.97
N VAL A 328 -7.60 -3.88 1.19
CA VAL A 328 -8.16 -5.05 0.49
C VAL A 328 -7.42 -6.28 0.95
N TYR A 329 -8.09 -7.10 1.72
CA TYR A 329 -7.55 -8.35 2.23
C TYR A 329 -7.80 -9.51 1.29
N THR A 330 -6.93 -10.49 1.36
CA THR A 330 -7.05 -11.81 0.76
C THR A 330 -7.10 -12.85 1.89
N PRO A 331 -7.43 -14.11 1.63
CA PRO A 331 -7.50 -15.13 2.69
C PRO A 331 -6.21 -15.35 3.48
N ASP A 332 -5.05 -14.97 2.93
CA ASP A 332 -3.74 -15.08 3.56
C ASP A 332 -3.07 -13.73 3.86
N ASP A 333 -3.80 -12.63 3.72
CA ASP A 333 -3.33 -11.26 3.90
C ASP A 333 -2.16 -10.84 2.99
N GLN A 334 -1.93 -11.57 1.89
CA GLN A 334 -0.88 -11.30 0.92
C GLN A 334 -1.47 -10.92 -0.45
N PRO A 335 -0.87 -10.01 -1.21
CA PRO A 335 -1.42 -9.57 -2.49
C PRO A 335 -1.51 -10.70 -3.52
N LEU A 336 -2.36 -10.49 -4.52
CA LEU A 336 -2.44 -11.29 -5.73
C LEU A 336 -1.62 -10.62 -6.81
N ILE A 337 -0.54 -11.28 -7.26
CA ILE A 337 0.34 -10.75 -8.32
C ILE A 337 0.58 -11.84 -9.36
N GLY A 338 0.20 -11.60 -10.60
CA GLY A 338 0.55 -12.49 -11.72
C GLY A 338 -0.59 -12.83 -12.66
N PRO A 339 -0.31 -13.74 -13.63
CA PRO A 339 -1.29 -14.16 -14.61
C PRO A 339 -2.41 -15.01 -14.00
N VAL A 340 -3.57 -14.91 -14.62
CA VAL A 340 -4.73 -15.75 -14.36
C VAL A 340 -4.82 -16.77 -15.50
N PRO A 341 -4.45 -18.04 -15.29
CA PRO A 341 -4.36 -19.03 -16.38
C PRO A 341 -5.68 -19.28 -17.11
N GLU A 342 -6.81 -19.09 -16.43
CA GLU A 342 -8.15 -19.26 -17.00
C GLU A 342 -8.49 -18.20 -18.05
N VAL A 343 -7.79 -17.05 -18.02
CA VAL A 343 -8.01 -15.95 -18.96
C VAL A 343 -6.66 -15.49 -19.51
N PRO A 344 -6.14 -16.11 -20.59
CA PRO A 344 -4.86 -15.76 -21.16
C PRO A 344 -4.74 -14.25 -21.48
N GLY A 345 -3.66 -13.62 -21.02
CA GLY A 345 -3.44 -12.18 -21.15
C GLY A 345 -4.04 -11.35 -20.01
N PHE A 346 -4.78 -11.94 -19.07
CA PHE A 346 -5.26 -11.25 -17.88
C PHE A 346 -4.32 -11.49 -16.69
N TYR A 347 -3.87 -10.38 -16.10
CA TYR A 347 -3.02 -10.35 -14.91
C TYR A 347 -3.71 -9.61 -13.79
N VAL A 348 -3.36 -9.91 -12.56
CA VAL A 348 -3.80 -9.18 -11.36
C VAL A 348 -2.60 -8.63 -10.61
N ASN A 349 -2.76 -7.43 -10.06
CA ASN A 349 -1.84 -6.81 -9.11
C ASN A 349 -2.69 -6.05 -8.07
N CYS A 350 -3.31 -6.80 -7.16
CA CYS A 350 -4.34 -6.30 -6.26
C CYS A 350 -4.37 -7.06 -4.92
N GLY A 351 -5.29 -6.68 -4.02
CA GLY A 351 -5.41 -7.32 -2.71
C GLY A 351 -4.39 -6.79 -1.70
N TYR A 352 -4.29 -5.47 -1.57
CA TYR A 352 -3.31 -4.80 -0.72
C TYR A 352 -3.95 -4.14 0.49
N TRP A 353 -3.44 -4.43 1.68
CA TRP A 353 -3.54 -3.59 2.85
C TRP A 353 -2.28 -2.69 3.02
N ALA A 354 -1.16 -3.06 2.39
CA ALA A 354 0.14 -2.39 2.45
C ALA A 354 0.61 -1.87 1.07
N GLY A 355 -0.31 -1.40 0.21
CA GLY A 355 -0.05 -1.10 -1.19
C GLY A 355 1.04 -0.05 -1.42
N VAL A 356 1.16 0.98 -0.59
CA VAL A 356 2.19 2.03 -0.74
C VAL A 356 3.58 1.41 -0.66
N MET A 357 3.87 0.70 0.43
CA MET A 357 5.22 0.18 0.69
C MET A 357 5.66 -0.94 -0.26
N LEU A 358 4.73 -1.64 -0.90
CA LEU A 358 5.04 -2.80 -1.75
C LEU A 358 4.99 -2.47 -3.24
N SER A 359 4.42 -1.33 -3.62
CA SER A 359 4.11 -0.99 -5.02
C SER A 359 5.30 -1.00 -5.98
N PRO A 360 6.53 -0.55 -5.63
CA PRO A 360 7.65 -0.57 -6.57
C PRO A 360 8.00 -1.97 -7.04
N GLN A 361 8.22 -2.88 -6.10
CA GLN A 361 8.60 -4.26 -6.42
C GLN A 361 7.43 -5.07 -6.97
N ALA A 362 6.20 -4.80 -6.53
CA ALA A 362 5.00 -5.44 -7.07
C ALA A 362 4.82 -5.11 -8.56
N GLY A 363 4.98 -3.83 -8.95
CA GLY A 363 4.96 -3.42 -10.35
C GLY A 363 6.09 -4.06 -11.16
N LYS A 364 7.31 -4.10 -10.60
CA LYS A 364 8.47 -4.74 -11.23
C LYS A 364 8.22 -6.23 -11.46
N ARG A 365 7.64 -6.93 -10.46
CA ARG A 365 7.29 -8.36 -10.55
C ARG A 365 6.30 -8.63 -11.70
N ILE A 366 5.31 -7.76 -11.92
CA ILE A 366 4.44 -7.86 -13.12
C ILE A 366 5.26 -7.73 -14.40
N GLY A 367 6.18 -6.76 -14.47
CA GLY A 367 7.07 -6.62 -15.65
C GLY A 367 7.93 -7.85 -15.90
N GLU A 368 8.47 -8.47 -14.84
CA GLU A 368 9.27 -9.70 -14.92
C GLU A 368 8.45 -10.90 -15.40
N LEU A 369 7.21 -11.06 -14.87
CA LEU A 369 6.29 -12.12 -15.29
C LEU A 369 5.86 -11.96 -16.76
N VAL A 370 5.53 -10.75 -17.18
CA VAL A 370 5.11 -10.46 -18.58
C VAL A 370 6.24 -10.69 -19.57
N THR A 371 7.49 -10.38 -19.21
CA THR A 371 8.66 -10.58 -20.06
C THR A 371 9.29 -11.96 -19.97
N GLY A 372 8.74 -12.86 -19.15
CA GLY A 372 9.25 -14.22 -18.95
C GLY A 372 10.57 -14.28 -18.16
N LYS A 373 10.95 -13.22 -17.45
CA LYS A 373 12.11 -13.20 -16.54
C LYS A 373 11.85 -13.93 -15.23
N LEU A 374 10.59 -14.04 -14.85
CA LEU A 374 10.11 -14.80 -13.70
C LEU A 374 9.08 -15.84 -14.17
N ASP A 375 9.27 -17.11 -13.82
CA ASP A 375 8.26 -18.15 -14.05
C ASP A 375 7.07 -17.90 -13.10
N PRO A 376 5.82 -17.84 -13.62
CA PRO A 376 4.64 -17.71 -12.77
C PRO A 376 4.55 -18.77 -11.65
N LYS A 377 5.09 -19.95 -11.85
CA LYS A 377 5.10 -21.04 -10.84
C LYS A 377 6.05 -20.74 -9.67
N GLU A 378 7.11 -20.00 -9.90
CA GLU A 378 8.08 -19.58 -8.87
C GLU A 378 7.59 -18.36 -8.06
N ASN A 379 6.55 -17.67 -8.54
CA ASN A 379 5.99 -16.52 -7.83
C ASN A 379 5.10 -16.98 -6.66
N PRO A 380 5.48 -16.74 -5.40
CA PRO A 380 4.69 -17.15 -4.24
C PRO A 380 3.33 -16.44 -4.14
N LEU A 381 3.21 -15.26 -4.76
CA LEU A 381 2.02 -14.41 -4.74
C LEU A 381 1.06 -14.65 -5.93
N ARG A 382 1.28 -15.73 -6.70
CA ARG A 382 0.43 -16.07 -7.84
C ARG A 382 -1.03 -16.27 -7.43
N PRO A 383 -2.00 -15.86 -8.27
CA PRO A 383 -3.43 -16.00 -7.96
C PRO A 383 -3.87 -17.46 -7.74
N THR A 384 -3.19 -18.41 -8.38
CA THR A 384 -3.52 -19.86 -8.31
C THR A 384 -3.18 -20.48 -6.96
N ARG A 385 -2.38 -19.84 -6.10
CA ARG A 385 -1.90 -20.42 -4.83
C ARG A 385 -3.02 -20.91 -3.90
N PHE A 386 -4.19 -20.28 -3.94
CA PHE A 386 -5.35 -20.74 -3.14
C PHE A 386 -5.93 -22.07 -3.64
N LYS A 387 -5.99 -22.26 -4.96
CA LYS A 387 -6.40 -23.54 -5.57
C LYS A 387 -5.38 -24.65 -5.34
N GLU A 388 -4.12 -24.28 -5.14
CA GLU A 388 -3.01 -25.17 -4.85
C GLU A 388 -2.88 -25.48 -3.34
N GLY A 389 -3.71 -24.86 -2.48
CA GLY A 389 -3.68 -25.06 -1.03
C GLY A 389 -2.48 -24.41 -0.32
N LEU A 390 -1.82 -23.43 -0.96
CA LEU A 390 -0.62 -22.76 -0.47
C LEU A 390 -0.91 -21.45 0.30
N GLY A 391 -2.08 -20.86 0.11
CA GLY A 391 -2.49 -19.61 0.77
C GLY A 391 -2.83 -19.87 2.24
N LYS A 392 -1.86 -19.71 3.14
CA LYS A 392 -2.05 -19.80 4.59
C LYS A 392 -1.77 -18.46 5.22
N LYS A 393 -2.63 -18.04 6.14
CA LYS A 393 -2.43 -16.81 6.92
C LYS A 393 -1.22 -17.00 7.85
N GLY A 394 -0.24 -16.11 7.74
CA GLY A 394 0.91 -16.04 8.64
C GLY A 394 0.56 -15.32 9.95
N LYS A 395 1.47 -15.33 10.92
CA LYS A 395 1.41 -14.45 12.10
C LYS A 395 2.07 -13.13 11.73
N THR A 396 1.31 -12.15 11.26
CA THR A 396 1.83 -10.80 10.99
C THR A 396 1.52 -9.88 12.15
N LEU A 397 2.52 -9.14 12.66
CA LEU A 397 2.28 -8.00 13.53
C LEU A 397 1.52 -6.95 12.72
N MET A 398 0.29 -6.67 13.09
CA MET A 398 -0.61 -5.74 12.40
C MET A 398 -0.86 -6.02 10.90
N SER A 399 -1.55 -7.10 10.61
CA SER A 399 -2.26 -7.31 9.34
C SER A 399 -3.77 -7.03 9.45
N HIS A 400 -4.21 -6.65 10.65
CA HIS A 400 -5.64 -6.51 10.96
C HIS A 400 -6.11 -5.07 10.93
#